data_bc5e38c6f259af59dd8f950d758972a8
#
_entry.id   bc5e38c6f259af59dd8f950d758972a8
#
_cell.length_a   1.000
_cell.length_b   1.000
_cell.length_c   1.000
_cell.angle_alpha   90.00
_cell.angle_beta   90.00
_cell.angle_gamma   90.00
#
_symmetry.space_group_name_H-M   'P 1'
#
loop_
_entity.id
_entity.type
_entity.pdbx_description
1 polymer ?
#
loop_
_entity_poly.entity_id
_entity_poly.type
_entity_poly.pdbx_seq_one_letter_code
_entity_poly.pdbx_strand_id
1 'polypeptide(L)'
;MRKESRQMSAEWALEVFDKAPYITVSLTDEDGNPYGLPLSLARTDEKTFWLHCANEGKKLDCLKRHPRVFMSAVTRCKPLRGPKDGCFTLEFHSATAVAVAEFVEDEVTKKEALRAICRRFLPHQMEGFEQAVSRSLHRTTIVRITLTEPPVGKRKQYDANGEEMKYGRME
;
A
#
# COMPACT_ATOMS: atom_id res chain seq x y z
N MET A 1 -4.60 18.30 -4.39
CA MET A 1 -3.12 18.23 -4.11
C MET A 1 -2.48 19.56 -4.47
N ARG A 2 -1.50 20.08 -3.69
CA ARG A 2 -0.91 21.43 -3.92
C ARG A 2 -0.12 21.56 -5.24
N LYS A 3 0.52 20.48 -5.71
CA LYS A 3 1.27 20.45 -6.99
C LYS A 3 0.61 19.48 -7.95
N GLU A 4 -0.41 19.94 -8.64
CA GLU A 4 -1.20 19.15 -9.59
C GLU A 4 -0.37 18.65 -10.77
N SER A 5 0.65 19.42 -11.19
CA SER A 5 1.59 19.00 -12.24
C SER A 5 2.39 17.73 -11.94
N ARG A 6 2.35 17.22 -10.70
CA ARG A 6 2.97 15.95 -10.28
C ARG A 6 1.96 14.84 -10.09
N GLN A 7 0.68 15.11 -10.27
CA GLN A 7 -0.38 14.13 -10.09
C GLN A 7 -0.36 13.12 -11.22
N MET A 8 -0.49 11.85 -10.83
CA MET A 8 -0.60 10.70 -11.72
C MET A 8 -2.03 10.15 -11.63
N SER A 9 -2.40 9.31 -12.60
CA SER A 9 -3.70 8.63 -12.59
C SER A 9 -3.86 7.67 -11.41
N ALA A 10 -5.10 7.26 -11.13
CA ALA A 10 -5.40 6.26 -10.11
C ALA A 10 -4.77 4.90 -10.44
N GLU A 11 -4.77 4.49 -11.71
CA GLU A 11 -4.15 3.26 -12.18
C GLU A 11 -2.64 3.26 -11.91
N TRP A 12 -1.97 4.39 -12.20
CA TRP A 12 -0.56 4.53 -11.89
C TRP A 12 -0.29 4.48 -10.37
N ALA A 13 -1.17 5.04 -9.55
CA ALA A 13 -1.06 4.95 -8.08
C ALA A 13 -1.21 3.50 -7.59
N LEU A 14 -2.12 2.72 -8.19
CA LEU A 14 -2.25 1.29 -7.92
C LEU A 14 -0.98 0.52 -8.28
N GLU A 15 -0.34 0.84 -9.42
CA GLU A 15 0.96 0.24 -9.77
C GLU A 15 2.06 0.54 -8.76
N VAL A 16 2.06 1.74 -8.14
CA VAL A 16 3.01 2.07 -7.06
C VAL A 16 2.77 1.17 -5.86
N PHE A 17 1.52 0.95 -5.46
CA PHE A 17 1.19 0.01 -4.39
C PHE A 17 1.62 -1.42 -4.72
N ASP A 18 1.43 -1.87 -5.97
CA ASP A 18 1.81 -3.21 -6.40
C ASP A 18 3.33 -3.42 -6.43
N LYS A 19 4.09 -2.40 -6.81
CA LYS A 19 5.56 -2.44 -6.90
C LYS A 19 6.25 -2.22 -5.56
N ALA A 20 5.57 -1.64 -4.58
CA ALA A 20 6.16 -1.36 -3.28
C ALA A 20 6.39 -2.66 -2.47
N PRO A 21 7.56 -2.84 -1.85
CA PRO A 21 7.85 -4.04 -1.06
C PRO A 21 6.96 -4.12 0.20
N TYR A 22 6.53 -2.99 0.71
CA TYR A 22 5.55 -2.85 1.79
C TYR A 22 4.75 -1.56 1.61
N ILE A 23 3.61 -1.51 2.26
CA ILE A 23 2.72 -0.35 2.30
C ILE A 23 2.64 0.10 3.76
N THR A 24 2.89 1.38 4.03
CA THR A 24 2.63 1.93 5.36
C THR A 24 1.14 2.12 5.53
N VAL A 25 0.56 1.46 6.53
CA VAL A 25 -0.83 1.61 6.93
C VAL A 25 -0.87 2.40 8.22
N SER A 26 -1.48 3.57 8.18
CA SER A 26 -1.68 4.46 9.32
C SER A 26 -3.05 4.19 9.94
N LEU A 27 -3.05 3.92 11.23
CA LEU A 27 -4.17 3.58 12.08
C LEU A 27 -4.33 4.64 13.16
N THR A 28 -5.42 4.56 13.89
CA THR A 28 -5.67 5.35 15.12
C THR A 28 -5.74 4.38 16.29
N ASP A 29 -4.99 4.64 17.35
CA ASP A 29 -5.04 3.84 18.56
C ASP A 29 -6.22 4.22 19.47
N GLU A 30 -6.33 3.58 20.63
CA GLU A 30 -7.44 3.77 21.56
C GLU A 30 -7.52 5.19 22.15
N ASP A 31 -6.40 5.87 22.26
CA ASP A 31 -6.29 7.23 22.76
C ASP A 31 -6.42 8.28 21.63
N GLY A 32 -6.67 7.85 20.40
CA GLY A 32 -6.75 8.72 19.23
C GLY A 32 -5.39 9.08 18.60
N ASN A 33 -4.30 8.48 19.06
CA ASN A 33 -2.98 8.76 18.51
C ASN A 33 -2.74 8.05 17.18
N PRO A 34 -1.97 8.65 16.26
CA PRO A 34 -1.55 7.98 15.03
C PRO A 34 -0.65 6.77 15.32
N TYR A 35 -0.93 5.65 14.65
CA TYR A 35 -0.14 4.43 14.73
C TYR A 35 0.12 3.87 13.34
N GLY A 36 1.32 3.99 12.82
CA GLY A 36 1.70 3.59 11.46
C GLY A 36 2.59 2.36 11.43
N LEU A 37 2.31 1.43 10.49
CA LEU A 37 3.05 0.18 10.32
C LEU A 37 3.38 -0.07 8.85
N PRO A 38 4.60 -0.49 8.49
CA PRO A 38 4.90 -1.08 7.19
C PRO A 38 4.31 -2.51 7.15
N LEU A 39 3.44 -2.79 6.20
CA LEU A 39 2.73 -4.06 6.08
C LEU A 39 2.83 -4.60 4.64
N SER A 40 2.94 -5.94 4.53
CA SER A 40 2.92 -6.65 3.26
C SER A 40 1.49 -6.92 2.85
N LEU A 41 0.94 -6.08 1.97
CA LEU A 41 -0.41 -6.21 1.43
C LEU A 41 -0.38 -6.78 0.01
N ALA A 42 -1.38 -7.56 -0.36
CA ALA A 42 -1.59 -8.00 -1.75
C ALA A 42 -2.89 -7.42 -2.28
N ARG A 43 -2.84 -6.81 -3.45
CA ARG A 43 -4.02 -6.31 -4.16
C ARG A 43 -4.54 -7.37 -5.13
N THR A 44 -5.85 -7.52 -5.23
CA THR A 44 -6.50 -8.48 -6.15
C THR A 44 -7.34 -7.83 -7.22
N ASP A 45 -7.82 -6.61 -6.98
CA ASP A 45 -8.61 -5.83 -7.93
C ASP A 45 -8.34 -4.32 -7.76
N GLU A 46 -9.14 -3.46 -8.35
CA GLU A 46 -8.94 -2.01 -8.32
C GLU A 46 -9.06 -1.39 -6.93
N LYS A 47 -9.72 -2.07 -5.97
CA LYS A 47 -10.06 -1.50 -4.66
C LYS A 47 -9.61 -2.34 -3.48
N THR A 48 -9.36 -3.65 -3.66
CA THR A 48 -9.21 -4.61 -2.57
C THR A 48 -7.76 -4.97 -2.32
N PHE A 49 -7.33 -4.78 -1.09
CA PHE A 49 -6.04 -5.23 -0.56
C PHE A 49 -6.26 -6.22 0.57
N TRP A 50 -5.35 -7.17 0.69
CA TRP A 50 -5.38 -8.24 1.67
C TRP A 50 -4.19 -8.15 2.61
N LEU A 51 -4.46 -8.25 3.90
CA LEU A 51 -3.49 -8.35 4.97
C LEU A 51 -3.70 -9.66 5.72
N HIS A 52 -2.61 -10.35 6.07
CA HIS A 52 -2.65 -11.43 7.06
C HIS A 52 -1.84 -11.06 8.31
N CYS A 53 -2.26 -11.55 9.45
CA CYS A 53 -1.54 -11.36 10.72
C CYS A 53 -1.95 -12.42 11.75
N ALA A 54 -1.33 -12.41 12.92
CA ALA A 54 -1.76 -13.20 14.08
C ALA A 54 -3.16 -12.76 14.55
N ASN A 55 -3.78 -13.58 15.41
CA ASN A 55 -5.15 -13.33 15.89
C ASN A 55 -5.23 -12.25 17.00
N GLU A 56 -4.11 -11.70 17.43
CA GLU A 56 -4.04 -10.70 18.50
C GLU A 56 -2.97 -9.64 18.24
N GLY A 57 -3.05 -8.52 18.92
CA GLY A 57 -2.07 -7.44 18.94
C GLY A 57 -2.66 -6.07 18.62
N LYS A 58 -1.95 -5.01 19.05
CA LYS A 58 -2.37 -3.59 18.99
C LYS A 58 -2.98 -3.20 17.64
N LYS A 59 -2.42 -3.67 16.53
CA LYS A 59 -2.94 -3.41 15.18
C LYS A 59 -4.39 -3.86 15.02
N LEU A 60 -4.73 -5.07 15.49
CA LEU A 60 -6.10 -5.59 15.39
C LEU A 60 -7.05 -4.81 16.29
N ASP A 61 -6.60 -4.42 17.49
CA ASP A 61 -7.40 -3.64 18.43
C ASP A 61 -7.71 -2.24 17.83
N CYS A 62 -6.71 -1.61 17.21
CA CYS A 62 -6.90 -0.36 16.47
C CYS A 62 -7.93 -0.52 15.33
N LEU A 63 -7.80 -1.57 14.50
CA LEU A 63 -8.70 -1.81 13.36
C LEU A 63 -10.13 -2.16 13.79
N LYS A 64 -10.31 -2.88 14.89
CA LYS A 64 -11.64 -3.17 15.45
C LYS A 64 -12.35 -1.91 15.91
N ARG A 65 -11.62 -0.98 16.52
CA ARG A 65 -12.15 0.27 17.07
C ARG A 65 -12.32 1.33 15.99
N HIS A 66 -11.32 1.47 15.11
CA HIS A 66 -11.23 2.48 14.06
C HIS A 66 -10.86 1.82 12.73
N PRO A 67 -11.85 1.29 11.98
CA PRO A 67 -11.57 0.55 10.75
C PRO A 67 -11.09 1.42 9.58
N ARG A 68 -11.20 2.74 9.69
CA ARG A 68 -10.73 3.67 8.66
C ARG A 68 -9.21 3.81 8.73
N VAL A 69 -8.55 3.62 7.59
CA VAL A 69 -7.08 3.62 7.49
C VAL A 69 -6.59 4.53 6.38
N PHE A 70 -5.36 5.01 6.51
CA PHE A 70 -4.66 5.71 5.45
C PHE A 70 -3.45 4.88 5.01
N MET A 71 -3.30 4.69 3.70
CA MET A 71 -2.21 3.91 3.12
C MET A 71 -1.24 4.82 2.38
N SER A 72 0.05 4.53 2.46
CA SER A 72 1.08 5.19 1.67
C SER A 72 2.19 4.23 1.24
N ALA A 73 2.70 4.42 0.02
CA ALA A 73 3.80 3.65 -0.52
C ALA A 73 4.74 4.53 -1.35
N VAL A 74 6.01 4.14 -1.40
CA VAL A 74 7.05 4.77 -2.21
C VAL A 74 7.83 3.68 -2.93
N THR A 75 8.01 3.83 -4.25
CA THR A 75 8.77 2.86 -5.07
C THR A 75 10.06 3.43 -5.65
N ARG A 76 10.20 4.74 -5.65
CA ARG A 76 11.41 5.43 -6.10
C ARG A 76 11.73 6.54 -5.10
N CYS A 77 13.00 6.62 -4.72
CA CYS A 77 13.57 7.74 -3.98
C CYS A 77 15.02 7.89 -4.44
N LYS A 78 15.30 8.89 -5.28
CA LYS A 78 16.64 9.15 -5.83
C LYS A 78 17.06 10.56 -5.50
N PRO A 79 18.11 10.74 -4.67
CA PRO A 79 18.72 12.05 -4.47
C PRO A 79 19.25 12.63 -5.79
N LEU A 80 19.00 13.90 -6.02
CA LEU A 80 19.46 14.60 -7.19
C LEU A 80 19.96 15.98 -6.80
N ARG A 81 21.20 16.28 -7.21
CA ARG A 81 21.66 17.66 -7.28
C ARG A 81 21.16 18.22 -8.62
N GLY A 82 20.21 19.14 -8.57
CA GLY A 82 19.64 19.73 -9.78
C GLY A 82 20.69 20.50 -10.60
N PRO A 83 20.42 20.78 -11.87
CA PRO A 83 21.33 21.46 -12.78
C PRO A 83 21.58 22.93 -12.39
N LYS A 84 20.67 23.53 -11.61
CA LYS A 84 20.79 24.89 -11.11
C LYS A 84 21.51 24.89 -9.76
N ASP A 85 22.45 25.79 -9.56
CA ASP A 85 23.16 25.96 -8.29
C ASP A 85 22.17 26.13 -7.12
N GLY A 86 22.43 25.40 -6.02
CA GLY A 86 21.57 25.39 -4.84
C GLY A 86 20.34 24.50 -4.92
N CYS A 87 20.11 23.79 -6.02
CA CYS A 87 19.00 22.86 -6.15
C CYS A 87 19.36 21.48 -5.61
N PHE A 88 18.99 21.20 -4.37
CA PHE A 88 19.05 19.86 -3.77
C PHE A 88 17.65 19.30 -3.69
N THR A 89 17.42 18.10 -4.24
CA THR A 89 16.08 17.55 -4.34
C THR A 89 16.07 16.02 -4.37
N LEU A 90 14.86 15.44 -4.34
CA LEU A 90 14.61 14.01 -4.53
C LEU A 90 13.67 13.82 -5.72
N GLU A 91 14.01 12.88 -6.60
CA GLU A 91 13.02 12.24 -7.44
C GLU A 91 12.27 11.19 -6.63
N PHE A 92 10.97 11.08 -6.82
CA PHE A 92 10.17 10.08 -6.12
C PHE A 92 8.92 9.65 -6.89
N HIS A 93 8.52 8.40 -6.65
CA HIS A 93 7.22 7.85 -7.02
C HIS A 93 6.51 7.44 -5.74
N SER A 94 5.34 8.00 -5.47
CA SER A 94 4.56 7.69 -4.27
C SER A 94 3.07 7.59 -4.59
N ALA A 95 2.37 6.79 -3.79
CA ALA A 95 0.93 6.69 -3.81
C ALA A 95 0.36 6.78 -2.40
N THR A 96 -0.84 7.33 -2.29
CA THR A 96 -1.62 7.38 -1.05
C THR A 96 -3.07 7.00 -1.32
N ALA A 97 -3.74 6.44 -0.31
CA ALA A 97 -5.14 6.07 -0.40
C ALA A 97 -5.82 6.09 0.96
N VAL A 98 -7.13 6.37 0.95
CA VAL A 98 -8.03 6.17 2.10
C VAL A 98 -8.77 4.87 1.90
N ALA A 99 -8.89 4.07 2.97
CA ALA A 99 -9.53 2.77 2.91
C ALA A 99 -10.26 2.43 4.21
N VAL A 100 -11.06 1.37 4.16
CA VAL A 100 -11.72 0.77 5.32
C VAL A 100 -11.29 -0.68 5.44
N ALA A 101 -11.00 -1.11 6.65
CA ALA A 101 -10.58 -2.46 7.00
C ALA A 101 -11.77 -3.27 7.54
N GLU A 102 -11.89 -4.53 7.12
CA GLU A 102 -12.90 -5.49 7.56
C GLU A 102 -12.25 -6.83 7.87
N PHE A 103 -12.64 -7.45 8.98
CA PHE A 103 -12.19 -8.79 9.33
C PHE A 103 -12.94 -9.84 8.50
N VAL A 104 -12.21 -10.81 7.99
CA VAL A 104 -12.76 -11.90 7.19
C VAL A 104 -12.92 -13.14 8.08
N GLU A 105 -14.15 -13.68 8.15
CA GLU A 105 -14.43 -14.86 8.95
C GLU A 105 -14.54 -16.14 8.09
N ASP A 106 -14.99 -16.00 6.84
CA ASP A 106 -15.18 -17.11 5.91
C ASP A 106 -13.84 -17.75 5.49
N GLU A 107 -13.73 -19.06 5.67
CA GLU A 107 -12.50 -19.81 5.38
C GLU A 107 -12.11 -19.84 3.91
N VAL A 108 -13.07 -19.82 2.99
CA VAL A 108 -12.79 -19.84 1.56
C VAL A 108 -12.11 -18.54 1.17
N THR A 109 -12.68 -17.41 1.57
CA THR A 109 -12.11 -16.08 1.36
C THR A 109 -10.74 -15.92 2.06
N LYS A 110 -10.57 -16.46 3.28
CA LYS A 110 -9.26 -16.46 3.97
C LYS A 110 -8.19 -17.19 3.13
N LYS A 111 -8.50 -18.35 2.58
CA LYS A 111 -7.56 -19.13 1.74
C LYS A 111 -7.21 -18.38 0.45
N GLU A 112 -8.20 -17.77 -0.20
CA GLU A 112 -7.99 -16.98 -1.43
C GLU A 112 -7.11 -15.76 -1.17
N ALA A 113 -7.34 -15.03 -0.08
CA ALA A 113 -6.53 -13.90 0.34
C ALA A 113 -5.08 -14.31 0.62
N LEU A 114 -4.86 -15.41 1.36
CA LEU A 114 -3.53 -15.96 1.61
C LEU A 114 -2.84 -16.38 0.32
N ARG A 115 -3.59 -16.97 -0.62
CA ARG A 115 -3.08 -17.34 -1.93
C ARG A 115 -2.62 -16.12 -2.73
N ALA A 116 -3.39 -15.03 -2.72
CA ALA A 116 -3.03 -13.77 -3.35
C ALA A 116 -1.76 -13.16 -2.74
N ILE A 117 -1.65 -13.16 -1.41
CA ILE A 117 -0.47 -12.67 -0.69
C ILE A 117 0.77 -13.52 -1.06
N CYS A 118 0.64 -14.86 -1.02
CA CYS A 118 1.75 -15.75 -1.37
C CYS A 118 2.17 -15.58 -2.84
N ARG A 119 1.23 -15.48 -3.77
CA ARG A 119 1.55 -15.25 -5.19
C ARG A 119 2.30 -13.94 -5.41
N ARG A 120 1.96 -12.90 -4.67
CA ARG A 120 2.63 -11.61 -4.77
C ARG A 120 4.08 -11.67 -4.29
N PHE A 121 4.32 -12.25 -3.13
CA PHE A 121 5.62 -12.18 -2.45
C PHE A 121 6.52 -13.40 -2.67
N LEU A 122 5.91 -14.55 -2.97
CA LEU A 122 6.57 -15.84 -3.12
C LEU A 122 6.08 -16.60 -4.38
N PRO A 123 6.06 -15.95 -5.58
CA PRO A 123 5.42 -16.53 -6.77
C PRO A 123 6.01 -17.89 -7.18
N HIS A 124 7.28 -18.13 -6.87
CA HIS A 124 7.99 -19.38 -7.21
C HIS A 124 7.97 -20.42 -6.08
N GLN A 125 7.25 -20.17 -4.98
CA GLN A 125 7.23 -21.05 -3.80
C GLN A 125 5.79 -21.47 -3.45
N MET A 126 4.94 -21.65 -4.47
CA MET A 126 3.53 -22.03 -4.27
C MET A 126 3.35 -23.54 -4.02
N GLU A 127 4.38 -24.33 -4.20
CA GLU A 127 4.40 -25.74 -3.82
C GLU A 127 4.22 -25.87 -2.29
N GLY A 128 3.32 -26.77 -1.86
CA GLY A 128 3.03 -26.92 -0.43
C GLY A 128 2.11 -25.86 0.18
N PHE A 129 1.61 -24.89 -0.59
CA PHE A 129 0.71 -23.83 -0.11
C PHE A 129 -0.49 -24.39 0.68
N GLU A 130 -1.21 -25.38 0.14
CA GLU A 130 -2.39 -25.96 0.80
C GLU A 130 -2.05 -26.59 2.14
N GLN A 131 -0.91 -27.27 2.22
CA GLN A 131 -0.45 -27.90 3.47
C GLN A 131 -0.06 -26.83 4.51
N ALA A 132 0.62 -25.75 4.10
CA ALA A 132 1.00 -24.66 4.98
C ALA A 132 -0.23 -23.93 5.52
N VAL A 133 -1.21 -23.65 4.66
CA VAL A 133 -2.45 -22.98 5.04
C VAL A 133 -3.26 -23.84 6.01
N SER A 134 -3.44 -25.14 5.73
CA SER A 134 -4.20 -26.03 6.62
C SER A 134 -3.64 -26.08 8.05
N ARG A 135 -2.33 -25.93 8.20
CA ARG A 135 -1.65 -25.92 9.51
C ARG A 135 -1.77 -24.59 10.26
N SER A 136 -1.97 -23.49 9.55
CA SER A 136 -1.87 -22.14 10.13
C SER A 136 -3.15 -21.32 10.09
N LEU A 137 -4.16 -21.71 9.32
CA LEU A 137 -5.39 -20.93 9.11
C LEU A 137 -6.09 -20.55 10.42
N HIS A 138 -6.17 -21.49 11.39
CA HIS A 138 -6.82 -21.29 12.69
C HIS A 138 -6.16 -20.19 13.54
N ARG A 139 -4.88 -19.89 13.30
CA ARG A 139 -4.10 -18.85 14.01
C ARG A 139 -3.80 -17.63 13.13
N THR A 140 -4.49 -17.49 12.01
CA THR A 140 -4.28 -16.41 11.05
C THR A 140 -5.54 -15.59 10.87
N THR A 141 -5.44 -14.32 11.16
CA THR A 141 -6.47 -13.32 10.85
C THR A 141 -6.21 -12.73 9.47
N ILE A 142 -7.27 -12.64 8.69
CA ILE A 142 -7.28 -11.94 7.40
C ILE A 142 -8.09 -10.67 7.54
N VAL A 143 -7.52 -9.58 7.04
CA VAL A 143 -8.18 -8.28 6.96
C VAL A 143 -8.28 -7.89 5.49
N ARG A 144 -9.51 -7.62 5.04
CA ARG A 144 -9.80 -6.96 3.77
C ARG A 144 -9.66 -5.46 3.96
N ILE A 145 -8.90 -4.79 3.11
CA ILE A 145 -8.77 -3.34 3.12
C ILE A 145 -9.30 -2.83 1.78
N THR A 146 -10.43 -2.12 1.80
CA THR A 146 -11.13 -1.65 0.60
C THR A 146 -10.97 -0.15 0.45
N LEU A 147 -10.48 0.32 -0.69
CA LEU A 147 -10.36 1.74 -1.00
C LEU A 147 -11.74 2.40 -1.02
N THR A 148 -11.88 3.52 -0.34
CA THR A 148 -13.13 4.31 -0.30
C THR A 148 -13.15 5.42 -1.35
N GLU A 149 -11.99 5.79 -1.86
CA GLU A 149 -11.78 6.83 -2.87
C GLU A 149 -10.70 6.36 -3.86
N PRO A 150 -10.64 6.92 -5.08
CA PRO A 150 -9.53 6.66 -6.00
C PRO A 150 -8.19 7.02 -5.34
N PRO A 151 -7.15 6.19 -5.48
CA PRO A 151 -5.85 6.47 -4.91
C PRO A 151 -5.19 7.65 -5.63
N VAL A 152 -4.30 8.34 -4.91
CA VAL A 152 -3.59 9.50 -5.43
C VAL A 152 -2.13 9.16 -5.67
N GLY A 153 -1.73 9.16 -6.94
CA GLY A 153 -0.34 9.02 -7.36
C GLY A 153 0.39 10.36 -7.44
N LYS A 154 1.67 10.36 -7.08
CA LYS A 154 2.52 11.54 -7.20
C LYS A 154 3.91 11.15 -7.70
N ARG A 155 4.33 11.80 -8.78
CA ARG A 155 5.62 11.58 -9.42
C ARG A 155 6.40 12.89 -9.50
N LYS A 156 7.64 12.87 -9.05
CA LYS A 156 8.62 13.92 -9.31
C LYS A 156 9.82 13.29 -10.00
N GLN A 157 10.12 13.76 -11.19
CA GLN A 157 11.23 13.27 -12.00
C GLN A 157 11.73 14.41 -12.89
N TYR A 158 13.01 14.36 -13.24
CA TYR A 158 13.65 15.31 -14.14
C TYR A 158 14.01 14.59 -15.44
N ASP A 159 13.98 15.34 -16.53
CA ASP A 159 14.41 14.87 -17.85
C ASP A 159 15.95 14.94 -18.01
N ALA A 160 16.45 14.62 -19.20
CA ALA A 160 17.87 14.65 -19.52
C ALA A 160 18.46 16.05 -19.49
N ASN A 161 17.65 17.10 -19.63
CA ASN A 161 18.05 18.52 -19.57
C ASN A 161 17.97 19.08 -18.15
N GLY A 162 17.53 18.28 -17.19
CA GLY A 162 17.38 18.67 -15.78
C GLY A 162 16.14 19.51 -15.51
N GLU A 163 15.14 19.49 -16.40
CA GLU A 163 13.86 20.16 -16.20
C GLU A 163 12.88 19.19 -15.54
N GLU A 164 12.08 19.69 -14.57
CA GLU A 164 11.08 18.87 -13.90
C GLU A 164 9.94 18.50 -14.84
N MET A 165 9.75 17.20 -15.06
CA MET A 165 8.68 16.67 -15.89
C MET A 165 7.31 16.94 -15.26
N LYS A 166 6.34 17.31 -16.11
CA LYS A 166 4.95 17.57 -15.72
C LYS A 166 4.07 16.43 -16.20
N TYR A 167 3.11 16.01 -15.37
CA TYR A 167 2.23 14.87 -15.64
C TYR A 167 0.75 15.20 -15.50
N GLY A 168 0.40 16.07 -14.54
CA GLY A 168 -0.97 16.50 -14.29
C GLY A 168 -1.42 17.66 -15.19
N ARG A 169 -2.57 18.25 -14.83
CA ARG A 169 -3.07 19.43 -15.55
C ARG A 169 -2.02 20.54 -15.54
N MET A 170 -1.65 20.97 -16.71
CA MET A 170 -0.91 22.22 -16.91
C MET A 170 -1.96 23.32 -17.04
N GLU A 171 -2.00 24.23 -16.09
CA GLU A 171 -2.74 25.48 -16.24
C GLU A 171 -1.98 26.39 -17.18
#